data_bfc7d135313140e250549c0df91953d6
#
_entry.id   bfc7d135313140e250549c0df91953d6
#
_cell.length_a   1.000
_cell.length_b   1.000
_cell.length_c   1.000
_cell.angle_alpha   90.00
_cell.angle_beta   90.00
_cell.angle_gamma   90.00
#
_symmetry.space_group_name_H-M   'P 1'
#
loop_
_entity.id
_entity.type
_entity.pdbx_description
1 polymer ?
#
loop_
_entity_poly.entity_id
_entity_poly.type
_entity_poly.pdbx_seq_one_letter_code
_entity_poly.pdbx_strand_id
1 'polypeptide(L)'
;MNQINALNQSEIRIDWSMSSPGLAPKSWRVFDSSETPANATRTRVEEELKWPAGTAAALNFAFENRLSRTTGWDLNALADTAALQMAAKIFRRGVVTSEESPRTVSGSYAITFSNHADPRSDLQAEAIHILDQSVQRLWGIKAREGDLVLQLSETEKTLETAAKIFAHIADTNKPIQIIGGGILADTAAFAVALAGRSFELIPTTLLAMADACVGGKTGVNFGKHGKNQLGLFAFPSRVIIHSAWLKTLPTREIKAGLAESYKHAVISRDKSFSRTLAELEPTAEAIKPWLHRIISVKAEIIQIDPNEAGLRAILNFGHTLAHALETISQTHNPSDPLLHGEAISIGMRFATYLSFTEGYLKASEHEHLQTELKSAKFMISNPEFHTHLGPVNNLWPQISACIFQDKKNVGSAKTTEWVLLKDFGEFVQTGSLYTVAVHEDHIKKSWETFAAQESLLQS
;
A
#
# COMPACT_ATOMS: atom_id res chain seq x y z
N MET A 1 -14.94 2.87 -21.61
CA MET A 1 -15.51 3.14 -20.28
C MET A 1 -17.02 3.34 -20.33
N ASN A 2 -17.78 2.50 -21.01
CA ASN A 2 -19.24 2.63 -21.07
C ASN A 2 -19.84 1.24 -21.13
N GLN A 3 -19.88 0.55 -20.00
CA GLN A 3 -20.80 -0.57 -19.75
C GLN A 3 -20.59 -1.14 -18.34
N ILE A 4 -20.76 -0.30 -17.31
CA ILE A 4 -21.24 -0.82 -16.04
C ILE A 4 -22.71 -0.43 -15.99
N ASN A 5 -23.51 -1.18 -16.73
CA ASN A 5 -24.95 -1.13 -16.57
C ASN A 5 -25.33 -1.58 -15.17
N ALA A 6 -26.00 -0.69 -14.44
CA ALA A 6 -27.02 -0.94 -13.40
C ALA A 6 -27.08 -2.36 -12.79
N LEU A 7 -25.95 -3.00 -12.58
CA LEU A 7 -25.82 -4.18 -11.74
C LEU A 7 -25.83 -3.69 -10.31
N ASN A 8 -26.79 -4.15 -9.55
CA ASN A 8 -27.00 -4.04 -8.13
C ASN A 8 -25.89 -3.23 -7.42
N GLN A 9 -26.16 -1.97 -7.00
CA GLN A 9 -25.22 -1.10 -6.29
C GLN A 9 -24.66 -1.71 -4.96
N SER A 10 -24.93 -3.00 -4.75
CA SER A 10 -24.56 -3.74 -3.55
C SER A 10 -23.25 -4.54 -3.67
N GLU A 11 -22.71 -4.75 -4.88
CA GLU A 11 -21.54 -5.59 -5.08
C GLU A 11 -20.68 -5.15 -6.27
N ILE A 12 -19.35 -5.20 -6.08
CA ILE A 12 -18.36 -5.13 -7.16
C ILE A 12 -17.63 -6.47 -7.15
N ARG A 13 -17.53 -7.14 -8.29
CA ARG A 13 -16.77 -8.37 -8.44
C ARG A 13 -15.45 -8.11 -9.14
N ILE A 14 -14.39 -8.63 -8.58
CA ILE A 14 -13.05 -8.59 -9.16
C ILE A 14 -12.66 -10.01 -9.54
N ASP A 15 -12.49 -10.25 -10.84
CA ASP A 15 -11.86 -11.45 -11.35
C ASP A 15 -10.38 -11.15 -11.62
N TRP A 16 -9.51 -12.07 -11.21
CA TRP A 16 -8.07 -11.89 -11.35
C TRP A 16 -7.42 -13.14 -11.89
N SER A 17 -6.36 -12.95 -12.67
CA SER A 17 -5.52 -14.02 -13.17
C SER A 17 -4.06 -13.60 -13.04
N MET A 18 -3.28 -14.44 -12.42
CA MET A 18 -1.86 -14.20 -12.18
C MET A 18 -1.06 -15.31 -12.83
N SER A 19 -0.11 -14.96 -13.69
CA SER A 19 0.96 -15.88 -14.05
C SER A 19 1.83 -16.06 -12.83
N SER A 20 1.83 -17.23 -12.24
CA SER A 20 2.87 -17.59 -11.29
C SER A 20 4.19 -17.48 -12.04
N PRO A 21 5.13 -16.59 -11.65
CA PRO A 21 6.47 -16.66 -12.20
C PRO A 21 6.95 -18.07 -11.95
N GLY A 22 7.44 -18.74 -13.00
CA GLY A 22 7.97 -20.08 -12.85
C GLY A 22 8.96 -20.12 -11.68
N LEU A 23 8.65 -20.94 -10.71
CA LEU A 23 9.26 -20.97 -9.37
C LEU A 23 10.65 -21.61 -9.34
N ALA A 24 11.43 -21.46 -10.39
CA ALA A 24 12.85 -21.73 -10.33
C ALA A 24 13.61 -20.42 -10.14
N PRO A 25 14.03 -20.09 -8.94
CA PRO A 25 14.94 -18.96 -8.75
C PRO A 25 16.23 -19.27 -9.53
N LYS A 26 16.43 -18.53 -10.61
CA LYS A 26 17.66 -18.65 -11.41
C LYS A 26 18.90 -18.19 -10.64
N SER A 27 18.71 -17.48 -9.52
CA SER A 27 19.80 -17.10 -8.61
C SER A 27 19.24 -16.65 -7.27
N TRP A 28 19.85 -17.09 -6.20
CA TRP A 28 19.60 -16.69 -4.83
C TRP A 28 20.62 -15.64 -4.43
N ARG A 29 20.21 -14.55 -3.82
CA ARG A 29 21.12 -13.56 -3.25
C ARG A 29 20.81 -13.37 -1.78
N VAL A 30 21.35 -14.26 -0.97
CA VAL A 30 21.51 -14.00 0.46
C VAL A 30 22.87 -13.32 0.62
N PHE A 31 22.93 -12.12 1.13
CA PHE A 31 24.19 -11.45 1.40
C PHE A 31 24.51 -11.61 2.89
N ASP A 32 25.69 -12.14 3.16
CA ASP A 32 26.35 -11.84 4.40
C ASP A 32 27.16 -10.54 4.19
N SER A 33 27.61 -9.94 5.29
CA SER A 33 28.42 -8.71 5.30
C SER A 33 29.77 -8.83 4.58
N SER A 34 30.09 -9.97 3.97
CA SER A 34 31.37 -10.32 3.37
C SER A 34 31.39 -10.53 1.86
N GLU A 35 30.32 -10.16 1.14
CA GLU A 35 30.31 -10.07 -0.34
C GLU A 35 30.42 -11.35 -1.17
N THR A 36 30.10 -12.53 -0.71
CA THR A 36 30.19 -13.74 -1.53
C THR A 36 28.81 -14.20 -2.05
N PRO A 37 28.60 -14.44 -3.35
CA PRO A 37 27.33 -14.94 -3.88
C PRO A 37 27.25 -16.47 -3.70
N ALA A 38 26.27 -16.82 -3.16
CA ALA A 38 25.35 -17.55 -3.05
C ALA A 38 24.91 -19.02 -2.98
N ASN A 39 25.28 -19.99 -3.73
CA ASN A 39 24.74 -21.35 -3.64
C ASN A 39 25.33 -22.19 -2.49
N ALA A 40 26.56 -21.93 -2.11
CA ALA A 40 27.19 -22.56 -0.95
C ALA A 40 26.77 -21.92 0.37
N THR A 41 26.34 -20.66 0.34
CA THR A 41 25.95 -19.88 1.51
C THR A 41 24.61 -20.30 2.07
N ARG A 42 23.70 -20.83 1.25
CA ARG A 42 22.34 -21.22 1.65
C ARG A 42 22.33 -22.31 2.72
N THR A 43 22.97 -23.44 2.47
CA THR A 43 23.04 -24.54 3.44
C THR A 43 23.76 -24.09 4.70
N ARG A 44 24.82 -23.33 4.55
CA ARG A 44 25.61 -22.79 5.66
C ARG A 44 24.81 -21.85 6.53
N VAL A 45 24.02 -20.93 5.97
CA VAL A 45 23.15 -20.02 6.74
C VAL A 45 22.06 -20.78 7.47
N GLU A 46 21.43 -21.76 6.85
CA GLU A 46 20.42 -22.60 7.49
C GLU A 46 21.04 -23.40 8.65
N GLU A 47 22.25 -23.93 8.48
CA GLU A 47 22.97 -24.66 9.52
C GLU A 47 23.43 -23.75 10.66
N GLU A 48 24.06 -22.61 10.37
CA GLU A 48 24.54 -21.64 11.37
C GLU A 48 23.42 -21.06 12.22
N LEU A 49 22.27 -20.71 11.59
CA LEU A 49 21.09 -20.18 12.27
C LEU A 49 20.15 -21.25 12.80
N LYS A 50 20.50 -22.55 12.63
CA LYS A 50 19.63 -23.69 12.98
C LYS A 50 18.23 -23.59 12.35
N TRP A 51 18.16 -23.07 11.17
CA TRP A 51 16.91 -22.97 10.43
C TRP A 51 16.52 -24.32 9.84
N PRO A 52 15.22 -24.61 9.74
CA PRO A 52 14.76 -25.77 8.98
C PRO A 52 15.25 -25.66 7.53
N ALA A 53 15.69 -26.79 6.96
CA ALA A 53 16.16 -26.84 5.57
C ALA A 53 15.12 -26.23 4.63
N GLY A 54 15.54 -25.32 3.78
CA GLY A 54 14.68 -24.62 2.86
C GLY A 54 14.10 -23.29 3.34
N THR A 55 14.30 -22.88 4.62
CA THR A 55 13.79 -21.63 5.16
C THR A 55 14.35 -20.39 4.44
N ALA A 56 15.66 -20.35 4.18
CA ALA A 56 16.29 -19.27 3.43
C ALA A 56 15.70 -19.15 2.03
N ALA A 57 15.37 -20.28 1.43
CA ALA A 57 14.73 -20.35 0.12
C ALA A 57 13.33 -19.69 0.13
N ALA A 58 12.49 -19.95 1.16
CA ALA A 58 11.13 -19.39 1.25
C ALA A 58 11.15 -17.88 1.42
N LEU A 59 12.03 -17.45 2.28
CA LEU A 59 12.20 -16.03 2.54
C LEU A 59 12.63 -15.30 1.26
N ASN A 60 13.60 -15.82 0.51
CA ASN A 60 13.98 -15.25 -0.77
C ASN A 60 12.85 -15.30 -1.80
N PHE A 61 12.08 -16.37 -1.86
CA PHE A 61 10.91 -16.43 -2.75
C PHE A 61 9.91 -15.33 -2.45
N ALA A 62 9.56 -15.11 -1.18
CA ALA A 62 8.69 -14.01 -0.76
C ALA A 62 9.27 -12.65 -1.15
N PHE A 63 10.61 -12.51 -1.17
CA PHE A 63 11.31 -11.30 -1.58
C PHE A 63 11.40 -11.11 -3.10
N GLU A 64 11.78 -12.12 -3.86
CA GLU A 64 12.00 -12.00 -5.32
C GLU A 64 10.70 -11.66 -6.07
N ASN A 65 9.56 -12.10 -5.57
CA ASN A 65 8.28 -11.76 -6.17
C ASN A 65 7.86 -10.29 -5.96
N ARG A 66 8.56 -9.54 -5.10
CA ARG A 66 8.28 -8.11 -4.86
C ARG A 66 9.49 -7.21 -4.81
N LEU A 67 10.65 -7.76 -4.55
CA LEU A 67 11.87 -7.02 -4.27
C LEU A 67 12.92 -7.23 -5.35
N SER A 68 12.54 -7.22 -6.60
CA SER A 68 13.48 -7.35 -7.72
C SER A 68 14.67 -6.38 -7.65
N ARG A 69 14.82 -5.58 -6.58
CA ARG A 69 15.75 -4.45 -6.53
C ARG A 69 16.47 -4.19 -5.22
N THR A 70 16.23 -4.94 -4.13
CA THR A 70 16.90 -4.65 -2.85
C THR A 70 18.05 -5.61 -2.55
N THR A 71 19.11 -5.02 -2.05
CA THR A 71 20.39 -5.63 -1.78
C THR A 71 20.49 -6.03 -0.31
N GLY A 72 20.39 -7.30 -0.01
CA GLY A 72 20.87 -7.86 1.25
C GLY A 72 19.88 -7.87 2.42
N TRP A 73 19.84 -9.01 3.10
CA TRP A 73 19.08 -9.25 4.31
C TRP A 73 19.98 -9.16 5.54
N ASP A 74 19.50 -8.52 6.58
CA ASP A 74 20.06 -8.73 7.92
C ASP A 74 19.39 -9.96 8.54
N LEU A 75 20.01 -11.12 8.39
CA LEU A 75 19.52 -12.39 8.91
C LEU A 75 19.51 -12.42 10.44
N ASN A 76 20.26 -11.55 11.11
CA ASN A 76 20.25 -11.44 12.56
C ASN A 76 18.96 -10.80 13.09
N ALA A 77 18.27 -10.02 12.27
CA ALA A 77 16.95 -9.46 12.61
C ALA A 77 15.83 -10.52 12.60
N LEU A 78 16.07 -11.70 12.04
CA LEU A 78 15.11 -12.81 11.97
C LEU A 78 15.28 -13.82 13.13
N ALA A 79 16.03 -13.50 14.16
CA ALA A 79 16.33 -14.42 15.28
C ALA A 79 15.12 -14.82 16.14
N ASP A 80 13.92 -14.33 15.84
CA ASP A 80 12.68 -14.73 16.51
C ASP A 80 12.20 -16.10 16.01
N THR A 81 12.04 -17.04 16.96
CA THR A 81 11.59 -18.41 16.70
C THR A 81 10.23 -18.49 15.99
N ALA A 82 9.35 -17.52 16.21
CA ALA A 82 8.02 -17.47 15.58
C ALA A 82 8.13 -17.08 14.09
N ALA A 83 9.00 -16.13 13.75
CA ALA A 83 9.26 -15.76 12.35
C ALA A 83 9.88 -16.93 11.56
N LEU A 84 10.77 -17.70 12.20
CA LEU A 84 11.36 -18.89 11.63
C LEU A 84 10.36 -20.02 11.41
N GLN A 85 9.46 -20.24 12.37
CA GLN A 85 8.38 -21.23 12.24
C GLN A 85 7.40 -20.85 11.14
N MET A 86 7.09 -19.58 10.99
CA MET A 86 6.27 -19.03 9.91
C MET A 86 6.94 -19.26 8.56
N ALA A 87 8.21 -18.91 8.41
CA ALA A 87 8.99 -19.15 7.22
C ALA A 87 9.05 -20.65 6.86
N ALA A 88 9.28 -21.53 7.83
CA ALA A 88 9.29 -22.97 7.62
C ALA A 88 7.93 -23.55 7.18
N LYS A 89 6.80 -22.99 7.66
CA LYS A 89 5.46 -23.41 7.23
C LYS A 89 5.12 -22.90 5.82
N ILE A 90 5.58 -21.73 5.41
CA ILE A 90 5.48 -21.25 4.02
C ILE A 90 6.07 -22.28 3.07
N PHE A 91 7.23 -22.81 3.42
CA PHE A 91 7.96 -23.80 2.62
C PHE A 91 7.23 -25.13 2.45
N ARG A 92 6.68 -25.65 3.51
CA ARG A 92 6.03 -26.97 3.46
C ARG A 92 4.76 -27.01 2.62
N ARG A 93 4.16 -25.84 2.31
CA ARG A 93 2.90 -25.74 1.57
C ARG A 93 3.05 -25.28 0.12
N GLY A 94 4.17 -24.70 -0.27
CA GLY A 94 4.28 -23.99 -1.55
C GLY A 94 5.49 -24.25 -2.39
N VAL A 95 6.40 -25.13 -2.00
CA VAL A 95 7.56 -25.40 -2.85
C VAL A 95 7.17 -26.38 -3.94
N VAL A 96 6.88 -25.82 -5.08
CA VAL A 96 6.86 -26.53 -6.34
C VAL A 96 8.30 -26.74 -6.79
N THR A 97 8.65 -27.97 -7.07
CA THR A 97 9.93 -28.34 -7.64
C THR A 97 10.14 -27.67 -8.99
N SER A 98 11.35 -27.36 -9.32
CA SER A 98 11.90 -26.46 -10.34
C SER A 98 11.59 -26.76 -11.81
N GLU A 99 10.68 -27.64 -12.16
CA GLU A 99 10.44 -28.07 -13.55
C GLU A 99 9.02 -27.78 -14.07
N GLU A 100 8.17 -27.13 -13.30
CA GLU A 100 6.82 -26.82 -13.77
C GLU A 100 6.77 -25.52 -14.57
N SER A 101 6.10 -25.56 -15.72
CA SER A 101 5.74 -24.40 -16.52
C SER A 101 4.98 -23.36 -15.67
N PRO A 102 5.09 -22.06 -15.94
CA PRO A 102 4.36 -21.05 -15.21
C PRO A 102 2.87 -21.39 -15.20
N ARG A 103 2.33 -21.60 -14.00
CA ARG A 103 0.92 -21.86 -13.82
C ARG A 103 0.17 -20.53 -13.71
N THR A 104 -0.91 -20.40 -14.44
CA THR A 104 -1.85 -19.30 -14.22
C THR A 104 -2.72 -19.66 -13.04
N VAL A 105 -2.67 -18.83 -11.99
CA VAL A 105 -3.59 -18.91 -10.87
C VAL A 105 -4.64 -17.82 -11.06
N SER A 106 -5.90 -18.18 -11.00
CA SER A 106 -7.01 -17.25 -11.14
C SER A 106 -8.02 -17.44 -10.02
N GLY A 107 -8.80 -16.42 -9.76
CA GLY A 107 -9.86 -16.45 -8.77
C GLY A 107 -10.75 -15.23 -8.88
N SER A 108 -11.72 -15.14 -8.00
CA SER A 108 -12.58 -13.97 -7.87
C SER A 108 -12.88 -13.69 -6.42
N TYR A 109 -13.13 -12.42 -6.09
CA TYR A 109 -13.69 -12.01 -4.82
C TYR A 109 -14.70 -10.89 -5.00
N ALA A 110 -15.60 -10.74 -4.04
CA ALA A 110 -16.63 -9.72 -4.05
C ALA A 110 -16.28 -8.59 -3.08
N ILE A 111 -16.54 -7.36 -3.48
CA ILE A 111 -16.62 -6.20 -2.60
C ILE A 111 -18.10 -5.91 -2.40
N THR A 112 -18.63 -6.21 -1.23
CA THR A 112 -20.05 -6.04 -0.90
C THR A 112 -20.28 -4.76 -0.10
N PHE A 113 -21.33 -4.04 -0.44
CA PHE A 113 -21.74 -2.82 0.27
C PHE A 113 -22.88 -3.17 1.23
N SER A 114 -22.56 -3.22 2.51
CA SER A 114 -23.53 -3.57 3.54
C SER A 114 -24.49 -2.41 3.83
N ASN A 115 -25.75 -2.75 3.98
CA ASN A 115 -26.84 -1.82 4.32
C ASN A 115 -27.48 -2.13 5.68
N HIS A 116 -26.85 -2.94 6.52
CA HIS A 116 -27.33 -3.20 7.86
C HIS A 116 -27.43 -1.88 8.65
N ALA A 117 -28.37 -1.78 9.58
CA ALA A 117 -28.48 -0.60 10.43
C ALA A 117 -27.28 -0.45 11.38
N ASP A 118 -26.72 -1.57 11.80
CA ASP A 118 -25.55 -1.70 12.65
C ASP A 118 -24.43 -2.44 11.90
N PRO A 119 -23.26 -1.83 11.72
CA PRO A 119 -22.15 -2.48 11.01
C PRO A 119 -21.63 -3.73 11.72
N ARG A 120 -21.89 -3.90 13.01
CA ARG A 120 -21.54 -5.10 13.76
C ARG A 120 -22.30 -6.35 13.29
N SER A 121 -23.42 -6.17 12.58
CA SER A 121 -24.17 -7.27 11.98
C SER A 121 -23.43 -7.99 10.84
N ASP A 122 -22.35 -7.38 10.34
CA ASP A 122 -21.46 -8.00 9.35
C ASP A 122 -20.43 -8.96 9.99
N LEU A 123 -20.31 -8.96 11.32
CA LEU A 123 -19.39 -9.82 12.07
C LEU A 123 -19.99 -11.23 12.24
N GLN A 124 -19.34 -12.22 11.66
CA GLN A 124 -19.80 -13.61 11.72
C GLN A 124 -19.51 -14.22 13.08
N ALA A 125 -20.52 -14.84 13.68
CA ALA A 125 -20.41 -15.44 15.02
C ALA A 125 -19.40 -16.59 15.11
N GLU A 126 -19.24 -17.35 14.03
CA GLU A 126 -18.33 -18.49 13.94
C GLU A 126 -16.90 -18.15 13.53
N ALA A 127 -16.68 -16.93 13.02
CA ALA A 127 -15.35 -16.49 12.58
C ALA A 127 -14.47 -16.09 13.77
N ILE A 128 -13.16 -16.22 13.60
CA ILE A 128 -12.17 -15.52 14.42
C ILE A 128 -12.07 -14.08 13.91
N HIS A 129 -12.16 -13.13 14.82
CA HIS A 129 -11.95 -11.74 14.50
C HIS A 129 -10.51 -11.33 14.84
N ILE A 130 -9.81 -10.80 13.86
CA ILE A 130 -8.57 -10.03 14.06
C ILE A 130 -8.99 -8.56 14.01
N LEU A 131 -9.04 -7.93 15.16
CA LEU A 131 -9.80 -6.68 15.38
C LEU A 131 -8.89 -5.56 15.87
N ASP A 132 -9.04 -4.38 15.27
CA ASP A 132 -8.40 -3.16 15.78
C ASP A 132 -8.98 -2.76 17.14
N GLN A 133 -8.11 -2.46 18.11
CA GLN A 133 -8.50 -2.13 19.47
C GLN A 133 -9.34 -0.84 19.55
N SER A 134 -9.05 0.16 18.71
CA SER A 134 -9.82 1.40 18.68
C SER A 134 -11.23 1.15 18.16
N VAL A 135 -11.37 0.32 17.13
CA VAL A 135 -12.67 -0.10 16.60
C VAL A 135 -13.44 -0.88 17.64
N GLN A 136 -12.79 -1.85 18.32
CA GLN A 136 -13.38 -2.60 19.40
C GLN A 136 -14.00 -1.68 20.46
N ARG A 137 -13.21 -0.73 20.95
CA ARG A 137 -13.59 0.20 22.01
C ARG A 137 -14.73 1.13 21.57
N LEU A 138 -14.58 1.76 20.39
CA LEU A 138 -15.52 2.78 19.91
C LEU A 138 -16.89 2.19 19.57
N TRP A 139 -16.93 0.94 19.14
CA TRP A 139 -18.17 0.24 18.76
C TRP A 139 -18.68 -0.74 19.82
N GLY A 140 -18.00 -0.83 20.97
CA GLY A 140 -18.42 -1.71 22.08
C GLY A 140 -18.45 -3.20 21.68
N ILE A 141 -17.52 -3.62 20.79
CA ILE A 141 -17.44 -5.01 20.36
C ILE A 141 -16.80 -5.83 21.47
N LYS A 142 -17.51 -6.87 21.92
CA LYS A 142 -16.97 -7.79 22.92
C LYS A 142 -16.12 -8.84 22.21
N ALA A 143 -14.82 -8.86 22.52
CA ALA A 143 -13.96 -9.93 22.06
C ALA A 143 -14.40 -11.28 22.65
N ARG A 144 -14.41 -12.29 21.82
CA ARG A 144 -14.77 -13.66 22.19
C ARG A 144 -13.51 -14.49 22.36
N GLU A 145 -13.67 -15.67 22.92
CA GLU A 145 -12.59 -16.65 22.95
C GLU A 145 -12.12 -16.98 21.52
N GLY A 146 -10.82 -16.83 21.28
CA GLY A 146 -10.20 -17.00 19.97
C GLY A 146 -10.10 -15.74 19.11
N ASP A 147 -10.76 -14.63 19.48
CA ASP A 147 -10.53 -13.34 18.79
C ASP A 147 -9.16 -12.76 19.18
N LEU A 148 -8.54 -12.02 18.26
CA LEU A 148 -7.27 -11.33 18.47
C LEU A 148 -7.47 -9.83 18.32
N VAL A 149 -7.31 -9.09 19.43
CA VAL A 149 -7.42 -7.63 19.44
C VAL A 149 -6.01 -7.03 19.42
N LEU A 150 -5.76 -6.15 18.46
CA LEU A 150 -4.45 -5.54 18.24
C LEU A 150 -4.59 -4.01 18.17
N GLN A 151 -3.61 -3.32 18.72
CA GLN A 151 -3.39 -1.90 18.49
C GLN A 151 -2.11 -1.78 17.67
N LEU A 152 -2.25 -1.42 16.41
CA LEU A 152 -1.12 -1.31 15.50
C LEU A 152 -0.99 0.11 14.97
N SER A 153 0.22 0.61 15.00
CA SER A 153 0.68 1.78 14.25
C SER A 153 1.61 1.33 13.13
N GLU A 154 2.15 2.28 12.37
CA GLU A 154 3.10 1.97 11.30
C GLU A 154 4.39 1.30 11.85
N THR A 155 4.75 1.57 13.10
CA THR A 155 5.93 0.98 13.75
C THR A 155 5.72 -0.49 14.14
N GLU A 156 4.48 -0.89 14.40
CA GLU A 156 4.11 -2.29 14.68
C GLU A 156 3.75 -3.09 13.43
N LYS A 157 3.73 -2.47 12.25
CA LYS A 157 3.54 -3.16 10.97
C LYS A 157 4.78 -3.97 10.59
N THR A 158 5.10 -4.99 11.38
CA THR A 158 6.36 -5.74 11.32
C THR A 158 6.15 -7.23 11.08
N LEU A 159 7.23 -7.93 10.73
CA LEU A 159 7.22 -9.38 10.57
C LEU A 159 6.90 -10.08 11.90
N GLU A 160 7.37 -9.54 13.02
CA GLU A 160 7.12 -10.08 14.36
C GLU A 160 5.63 -10.02 14.70
N THR A 161 4.96 -8.93 14.36
CA THR A 161 3.50 -8.81 14.52
C THR A 161 2.77 -9.81 13.62
N ALA A 162 3.19 -9.95 12.37
CA ALA A 162 2.63 -10.95 11.47
C ALA A 162 2.85 -12.38 12.00
N ALA A 163 4.00 -12.67 12.60
CA ALA A 163 4.29 -13.96 13.21
C ALA A 163 3.39 -14.26 14.41
N LYS A 164 3.08 -13.27 15.24
CA LYS A 164 2.11 -13.42 16.36
C LYS A 164 0.71 -13.75 15.84
N ILE A 165 0.25 -13.03 14.81
CA ILE A 165 -1.05 -13.32 14.18
C ILE A 165 -1.05 -14.73 13.59
N PHE A 166 0.00 -15.09 12.87
CA PHE A 166 0.15 -16.42 12.29
C PHE A 166 0.08 -17.52 13.34
N ALA A 167 0.80 -17.38 14.46
CA ALA A 167 0.78 -18.33 15.56
C ALA A 167 -0.62 -18.47 16.18
N HIS A 168 -1.33 -17.35 16.35
CA HIS A 168 -2.67 -17.33 16.92
C HIS A 168 -3.69 -18.11 16.08
N ILE A 169 -3.57 -18.06 14.74
CA ILE A 169 -4.51 -18.74 13.85
C ILE A 169 -4.06 -20.14 13.41
N ALA A 170 -2.88 -20.61 13.86
CA ALA A 170 -2.24 -21.82 13.32
C ALA A 170 -3.07 -23.08 13.55
N ASP A 171 -3.71 -23.19 14.70
CA ASP A 171 -4.39 -24.41 15.15
C ASP A 171 -5.92 -24.38 15.01
N THR A 172 -6.44 -23.36 14.30
CA THR A 172 -7.88 -23.24 14.06
C THR A 172 -8.22 -23.36 12.58
N ASN A 173 -9.41 -23.91 12.31
CA ASN A 173 -9.99 -23.95 10.96
C ASN A 173 -11.18 -22.99 10.79
N LYS A 174 -11.50 -22.19 11.80
CA LYS A 174 -12.61 -21.23 11.74
C LYS A 174 -12.37 -20.18 10.64
N PRO A 175 -13.41 -19.63 10.00
CA PRO A 175 -13.29 -18.47 9.13
C PRO A 175 -12.55 -17.31 9.81
N ILE A 176 -11.93 -16.44 9.06
CA ILE A 176 -11.16 -15.31 9.59
C ILE A 176 -11.72 -14.02 9.01
N GLN A 177 -12.12 -13.10 9.88
CA GLN A 177 -12.49 -11.73 9.52
C GLN A 177 -11.46 -10.76 10.12
N ILE A 178 -10.93 -9.86 9.29
CA ILE A 178 -9.99 -8.81 9.67
C ILE A 178 -10.74 -7.49 9.67
N ILE A 179 -10.85 -6.86 10.84
CA ILE A 179 -11.69 -5.67 11.06
C ILE A 179 -10.82 -4.50 11.52
N GLY A 180 -10.56 -3.52 10.67
CA GLY A 180 -9.72 -2.38 11.01
C GLY A 180 -9.29 -1.51 9.85
N GLY A 181 -8.30 -0.66 10.08
CA GLY A 181 -7.66 0.18 9.07
C GLY A 181 -6.63 -0.57 8.22
N GLY A 182 -5.99 0.16 7.29
CA GLY A 182 -5.04 -0.41 6.32
C GLY A 182 -3.85 -1.12 6.96
N ILE A 183 -3.30 -0.60 8.05
CA ILE A 183 -2.14 -1.20 8.74
C ILE A 183 -2.47 -2.60 9.25
N LEU A 184 -3.61 -2.73 9.93
CA LEU A 184 -4.07 -4.04 10.41
C LEU A 184 -4.42 -4.96 9.24
N ALA A 185 -5.13 -4.45 8.23
CA ALA A 185 -5.51 -5.24 7.06
C ALA A 185 -4.28 -5.80 6.34
N ASP A 186 -3.27 -4.97 6.05
CA ASP A 186 -2.04 -5.41 5.39
C ASP A 186 -1.28 -6.46 6.21
N THR A 187 -1.09 -6.21 7.51
CA THR A 187 -0.31 -7.09 8.40
C THR A 187 -1.01 -8.42 8.64
N ALA A 188 -2.31 -8.37 8.94
CA ALA A 188 -3.08 -9.56 9.24
C ALA A 188 -3.33 -10.41 7.98
N ALA A 189 -3.70 -9.77 6.85
CA ALA A 189 -3.88 -10.49 5.60
C ALA A 189 -2.58 -11.14 5.12
N PHE A 190 -1.42 -10.50 5.30
CA PHE A 190 -0.12 -11.09 5.05
C PHE A 190 0.09 -12.36 5.89
N ALA A 191 -0.14 -12.29 7.20
CA ALA A 191 0.03 -13.42 8.10
C ALA A 191 -0.94 -14.57 7.79
N VAL A 192 -2.22 -14.25 7.52
CA VAL A 192 -3.26 -15.24 7.20
C VAL A 192 -2.97 -15.93 5.87
N ALA A 193 -2.53 -15.17 4.86
CA ALA A 193 -2.13 -15.71 3.57
C ALA A 193 -0.91 -16.63 3.68
N LEU A 194 0.08 -16.26 4.49
CA LEU A 194 1.23 -17.12 4.78
C LEU A 194 0.81 -18.44 5.46
N ALA A 195 -0.24 -18.42 6.29
CA ALA A 195 -0.83 -19.62 6.84
C ALA A 195 -1.61 -20.45 5.80
N GLY A 196 -1.72 -19.98 4.56
CA GLY A 196 -2.49 -20.62 3.48
C GLY A 196 -3.99 -20.62 3.76
N ARG A 197 -4.48 -19.58 4.48
CA ARG A 197 -5.87 -19.44 4.90
C ARG A 197 -6.57 -18.37 4.09
N SER A 198 -7.86 -18.56 3.88
CA SER A 198 -8.75 -17.53 3.34
C SER A 198 -9.18 -16.57 4.44
N PHE A 199 -9.48 -15.31 4.07
CA PHE A 199 -9.92 -14.27 4.98
C PHE A 199 -10.91 -13.31 4.31
N GLU A 200 -11.70 -12.65 5.13
CA GLU A 200 -12.54 -11.52 4.73
C GLU A 200 -11.98 -10.24 5.33
N LEU A 201 -12.13 -9.12 4.62
CA LEU A 201 -11.75 -7.79 5.09
C LEU A 201 -12.99 -6.94 5.40
N ILE A 202 -13.00 -6.31 6.56
CA ILE A 202 -13.99 -5.32 6.98
C ILE A 202 -13.24 -4.02 7.27
N PRO A 203 -12.98 -3.19 6.24
CA PRO A 203 -12.25 -1.94 6.42
C PRO A 203 -13.08 -0.94 7.20
N THR A 204 -12.44 -0.28 8.17
CA THR A 204 -13.11 0.68 9.06
C THR A 204 -12.63 2.12 8.89
N THR A 205 -11.62 2.35 8.03
CA THR A 205 -11.16 3.68 7.64
C THR A 205 -11.46 3.94 6.16
N LEU A 206 -11.65 5.20 5.78
CA LEU A 206 -11.90 5.56 4.39
C LEU A 206 -10.73 5.14 3.48
N LEU A 207 -9.49 5.34 3.95
CA LEU A 207 -8.29 4.92 3.23
C LEU A 207 -8.29 3.41 2.96
N ALA A 208 -8.66 2.60 3.96
CA ALA A 208 -8.73 1.15 3.79
C ALA A 208 -9.86 0.74 2.82
N MET A 209 -11.03 1.40 2.90
CA MET A 209 -12.16 1.16 1.98
C MET A 209 -11.82 1.50 0.54
N ALA A 210 -11.22 2.68 0.33
CA ALA A 210 -10.91 3.17 -1.00
C ALA A 210 -9.69 2.48 -1.62
N ASP A 211 -8.66 2.20 -0.81
CA ASP A 211 -7.34 1.80 -1.31
C ASP A 211 -6.83 0.48 -0.74
N ALA A 212 -6.46 0.41 0.53
CA ALA A 212 -5.65 -0.70 1.07
C ALA A 212 -6.33 -2.07 0.96
N CYS A 213 -7.65 -2.18 1.18
CA CYS A 213 -8.37 -3.45 1.13
C CYS A 213 -8.78 -3.89 -0.29
N VAL A 214 -8.46 -3.10 -1.32
CA VAL A 214 -8.80 -3.40 -2.72
C VAL A 214 -7.53 -3.69 -3.50
N GLY A 215 -7.39 -4.92 -4.02
CA GLY A 215 -6.29 -5.27 -4.92
C GLY A 215 -5.23 -6.20 -4.38
N GLY A 216 -5.47 -6.80 -3.21
CA GLY A 216 -4.70 -7.94 -2.71
C GLY A 216 -3.24 -7.68 -2.36
N LYS A 217 -2.78 -6.44 -2.35
CA LYS A 217 -1.45 -6.11 -1.81
C LYS A 217 -1.50 -6.25 -0.29
N THR A 218 -0.67 -7.12 0.28
CA THR A 218 -0.51 -7.31 1.72
C THR A 218 0.95 -7.28 2.07
N GLY A 219 1.32 -6.82 3.26
CA GLY A 219 2.73 -6.78 3.61
C GLY A 219 3.04 -6.07 4.90
N VAL A 220 4.31 -6.19 5.28
CA VAL A 220 4.87 -5.62 6.50
C VAL A 220 6.16 -4.85 6.20
N ASN A 221 6.54 -3.98 7.11
CA ASN A 221 7.82 -3.30 7.08
C ASN A 221 8.92 -4.26 7.53
N PHE A 222 10.13 -4.09 7.02
CA PHE A 222 11.22 -4.98 7.34
C PHE A 222 12.53 -4.21 7.55
N GLY A 223 13.06 -4.29 8.77
CA GLY A 223 14.35 -3.74 9.14
C GLY A 223 14.52 -2.25 8.78
N LYS A 224 15.71 -1.91 8.30
CA LYS A 224 16.06 -0.54 7.85
C LYS A 224 15.62 -0.25 6.40
N HIS A 225 14.97 -1.20 5.73
CA HIS A 225 14.73 -1.16 4.28
C HIS A 225 13.45 -0.43 3.87
N GLY A 226 12.66 0.08 4.81
CA GLY A 226 11.50 0.93 4.53
C GLY A 226 10.15 0.23 4.65
N LYS A 227 9.11 0.93 4.19
CA LYS A 227 7.72 0.48 4.27
C LYS A 227 7.41 -0.64 3.26
N ASN A 228 6.56 -1.59 3.68
CA ASN A 228 6.00 -2.65 2.84
C ASN A 228 7.05 -3.51 2.09
N GLN A 229 8.20 -3.72 2.69
CA GLN A 229 9.31 -4.45 2.03
C GLN A 229 9.04 -5.96 1.91
N LEU A 230 8.29 -6.53 2.83
CA LEU A 230 7.83 -7.90 2.76
C LEU A 230 6.35 -7.93 2.42
N GLY A 231 5.98 -8.56 1.32
CA GLY A 231 4.57 -8.62 0.98
C GLY A 231 4.21 -9.75 0.01
N LEU A 232 2.94 -10.04 -0.02
CA LEU A 232 2.32 -11.02 -0.92
C LEU A 232 1.15 -10.37 -1.64
N PHE A 233 0.88 -10.83 -2.86
CA PHE A 233 -0.45 -10.67 -3.43
C PHE A 233 -1.35 -11.75 -2.86
N ALA A 234 -2.26 -11.36 -1.98
CA ALA A 234 -3.24 -12.25 -1.36
C ALA A 234 -4.62 -11.61 -1.43
N PHE A 235 -5.48 -12.18 -2.26
CA PHE A 235 -6.84 -11.66 -2.42
C PHE A 235 -7.74 -12.23 -1.31
N PRO A 236 -8.57 -11.38 -0.68
CA PRO A 236 -9.57 -11.85 0.28
C PRO A 236 -10.63 -12.70 -0.42
N SER A 237 -11.37 -13.48 0.32
CA SER A 237 -12.60 -14.11 -0.20
C SER A 237 -13.72 -13.10 -0.40
N ARG A 238 -13.75 -12.06 0.44
CA ARG A 238 -14.71 -10.95 0.37
C ARG A 238 -14.17 -9.72 1.08
N VAL A 239 -14.54 -8.53 0.58
CA VAL A 239 -14.41 -7.26 1.29
C VAL A 239 -15.80 -6.74 1.61
N ILE A 240 -16.08 -6.40 2.86
CA ILE A 240 -17.39 -5.91 3.30
C ILE A 240 -17.25 -4.42 3.64
N ILE A 241 -17.83 -3.56 2.81
CA ILE A 241 -17.83 -2.11 2.98
C ILE A 241 -19.08 -1.69 3.72
N HIS A 242 -18.90 -1.03 4.86
CA HIS A 242 -19.99 -0.44 5.61
C HIS A 242 -19.67 0.98 6.03
N SER A 243 -20.32 1.96 5.42
CA SER A 243 -20.03 3.39 5.63
C SER A 243 -20.19 3.86 7.07
N ALA A 244 -20.98 3.17 7.89
CA ALA A 244 -21.18 3.55 9.29
C ALA A 244 -19.89 3.49 10.11
N TRP A 245 -18.91 2.65 9.76
CA TRP A 245 -17.62 2.64 10.44
C TRP A 245 -16.93 4.00 10.43
N LEU A 246 -17.17 4.82 9.39
CA LEU A 246 -16.61 6.16 9.27
C LEU A 246 -17.14 7.17 10.31
N LYS A 247 -18.25 6.88 10.98
CA LYS A 247 -18.85 7.81 11.97
C LYS A 247 -17.96 8.05 13.19
N THR A 248 -17.10 7.11 13.52
CA THR A 248 -16.16 7.21 14.64
C THR A 248 -14.73 7.54 14.19
N LEU A 249 -14.52 7.69 12.89
CA LEU A 249 -13.21 8.00 12.34
C LEU A 249 -12.89 9.50 12.55
N PRO A 250 -11.71 9.85 13.06
CA PRO A 250 -11.30 11.25 13.17
C PRO A 250 -11.31 11.96 11.82
N THR A 251 -11.67 13.24 11.80
CA THR A 251 -11.74 14.06 10.58
C THR A 251 -10.41 14.03 9.78
N ARG A 252 -9.26 14.06 10.47
CA ARG A 252 -7.95 13.97 9.84
C ARG A 252 -7.77 12.69 9.02
N GLU A 253 -8.20 11.55 9.56
CA GLU A 253 -8.18 10.26 8.88
C GLU A 253 -9.17 10.20 7.71
N ILE A 254 -10.32 10.87 7.84
CA ILE A 254 -11.28 10.99 6.73
C ILE A 254 -10.65 11.82 5.60
N LYS A 255 -10.00 12.94 5.91
CA LYS A 255 -9.28 13.77 4.93
C LYS A 255 -8.18 12.95 4.22
N ALA A 256 -7.41 12.17 4.97
CA ALA A 256 -6.39 11.29 4.39
C ALA A 256 -6.99 10.29 3.39
N GLY A 257 -8.12 9.68 3.71
CA GLY A 257 -8.84 8.79 2.78
C GLY A 257 -9.44 9.53 1.57
N LEU A 258 -9.87 10.79 1.75
CA LEU A 258 -10.37 11.62 0.64
C LEU A 258 -9.27 11.97 -0.36
N ALA A 259 -8.03 12.17 0.06
CA ALA A 259 -6.91 12.41 -0.85
C ALA A 259 -6.72 11.23 -1.84
N GLU A 260 -6.78 9.99 -1.35
CA GLU A 260 -6.75 8.80 -2.20
C GLU A 260 -8.00 8.68 -3.07
N SER A 261 -9.17 9.01 -2.51
CA SER A 261 -10.42 9.02 -3.28
C SER A 261 -10.37 10.04 -4.44
N TYR A 262 -9.79 11.20 -4.21
CA TYR A 262 -9.56 12.23 -5.23
C TYR A 262 -8.60 11.74 -6.33
N LYS A 263 -7.52 11.05 -5.96
CA LYS A 263 -6.63 10.40 -6.93
C LYS A 263 -7.42 9.47 -7.86
N HIS A 264 -8.33 8.68 -7.32
CA HIS A 264 -9.19 7.82 -8.13
C HIS A 264 -10.11 8.64 -9.05
N ALA A 265 -10.63 9.77 -8.59
CA ALA A 265 -11.45 10.65 -9.43
C ALA A 265 -10.64 11.24 -10.60
N VAL A 266 -9.40 11.66 -10.39
CA VAL A 266 -8.50 12.08 -11.47
C VAL A 266 -8.28 10.93 -12.46
N ILE A 267 -7.95 9.74 -11.97
CA ILE A 267 -7.72 8.54 -12.80
C ILE A 267 -8.97 8.18 -13.63
N SER A 268 -10.17 8.42 -13.10
CA SER A 268 -11.43 8.16 -13.82
C SER A 268 -11.67 9.08 -15.01
N ARG A 269 -10.86 10.13 -15.18
CA ARG A 269 -10.98 11.18 -16.21
C ARG A 269 -12.27 12.01 -16.13
N ASP A 270 -12.90 12.05 -14.96
CA ASP A 270 -14.12 12.81 -14.73
C ASP A 270 -13.86 14.04 -13.85
N LYS A 271 -13.70 15.20 -14.49
CA LYS A 271 -13.47 16.49 -13.83
C LYS A 271 -14.63 16.89 -12.89
N SER A 272 -15.85 16.44 -13.15
CA SER A 272 -16.97 16.74 -12.24
C SER A 272 -16.85 15.93 -10.95
N PHE A 273 -16.36 14.70 -11.06
CA PHE A 273 -16.15 13.82 -9.93
C PHE A 273 -14.97 14.30 -9.07
N SER A 274 -13.84 14.70 -9.68
CA SER A 274 -12.71 15.24 -8.93
C SER A 274 -13.09 16.50 -8.16
N ARG A 275 -13.76 17.44 -8.83
CA ARG A 275 -14.26 18.65 -8.17
C ARG A 275 -15.20 18.35 -7.02
N THR A 276 -16.13 17.41 -7.20
CA THR A 276 -17.02 17.00 -6.12
C THR A 276 -16.24 16.49 -4.91
N LEU A 277 -15.24 15.62 -5.12
CA LEU A 277 -14.45 15.09 -4.01
C LEU A 277 -13.53 16.15 -3.38
N ALA A 278 -13.02 17.11 -4.16
CA ALA A 278 -12.24 18.23 -3.62
C ALA A 278 -13.06 19.13 -2.68
N GLU A 279 -14.33 19.35 -3.01
CA GLU A 279 -15.26 20.19 -2.25
C GLU A 279 -16.04 19.45 -1.16
N LEU A 280 -15.91 18.11 -1.10
CA LEU A 280 -16.69 17.27 -0.20
C LEU A 280 -16.35 17.52 1.27
N GLU A 281 -17.39 17.66 2.11
CA GLU A 281 -17.16 17.73 3.54
C GLU A 281 -16.58 16.39 4.05
N PRO A 282 -15.54 16.44 4.92
CA PRO A 282 -14.91 15.23 5.42
C PRO A 282 -15.74 14.57 6.53
N THR A 283 -16.93 14.09 6.16
CA THR A 283 -17.87 13.40 7.05
C THR A 283 -18.35 12.08 6.43
N ALA A 284 -18.72 11.14 7.29
CA ALA A 284 -19.23 9.84 6.86
C ALA A 284 -20.47 9.97 5.96
N GLU A 285 -21.36 10.89 6.29
CA GLU A 285 -22.61 11.14 5.57
C GLU A 285 -22.36 11.69 4.16
N ALA A 286 -21.43 12.64 4.02
CA ALA A 286 -21.08 13.22 2.73
C ALA A 286 -20.38 12.21 1.82
N ILE A 287 -19.56 11.33 2.37
CA ILE A 287 -18.77 10.34 1.62
C ILE A 287 -19.62 9.15 1.18
N LYS A 288 -20.58 8.72 2.01
CA LYS A 288 -21.36 7.50 1.78
C LYS A 288 -21.90 7.36 0.35
N PRO A 289 -22.49 8.38 -0.30
CA PRO A 289 -23.02 8.26 -1.67
C PRO A 289 -21.94 7.98 -2.74
N TRP A 290 -20.68 8.28 -2.43
CA TRP A 290 -19.57 8.21 -3.38
C TRP A 290 -18.72 6.95 -3.24
N LEU A 291 -18.83 6.21 -2.13
CA LEU A 291 -17.97 5.04 -1.83
C LEU A 291 -17.96 4.03 -2.97
N HIS A 292 -19.12 3.68 -3.51
CA HIS A 292 -19.19 2.73 -4.61
C HIS A 292 -18.36 3.21 -5.81
N ARG A 293 -18.53 4.46 -6.22
CA ARG A 293 -17.82 5.03 -7.36
C ARG A 293 -16.32 5.14 -7.11
N ILE A 294 -15.92 5.58 -5.92
CA ILE A 294 -14.51 5.68 -5.50
C ILE A 294 -13.83 4.31 -5.62
N ILE A 295 -14.47 3.27 -5.10
CA ILE A 295 -13.94 1.91 -5.06
C ILE A 295 -13.93 1.28 -6.45
N SER A 296 -14.96 1.53 -7.28
CA SER A 296 -15.07 1.00 -8.64
C SER A 296 -13.88 1.37 -9.51
N VAL A 297 -13.39 2.61 -9.42
CA VAL A 297 -12.22 3.06 -10.22
C VAL A 297 -11.00 2.19 -9.96
N LYS A 298 -10.71 1.91 -8.69
CA LYS A 298 -9.58 1.03 -8.35
C LYS A 298 -9.85 -0.41 -8.75
N ALA A 299 -11.06 -0.90 -8.51
CA ALA A 299 -11.46 -2.26 -8.86
C ALA A 299 -11.30 -2.56 -10.36
N GLU A 300 -11.69 -1.63 -11.23
CA GLU A 300 -11.50 -1.73 -12.68
C GLU A 300 -10.03 -1.87 -13.07
N ILE A 301 -9.15 -1.07 -12.44
CA ILE A 301 -7.71 -1.13 -12.71
C ILE A 301 -7.12 -2.45 -12.24
N ILE A 302 -7.52 -2.93 -11.06
CA ILE A 302 -7.06 -4.21 -10.51
C ILE A 302 -7.52 -5.38 -11.41
N GLN A 303 -8.72 -5.32 -11.93
CA GLN A 303 -9.24 -6.35 -12.81
C GLN A 303 -8.44 -6.44 -14.13
N ILE A 304 -7.98 -5.30 -14.65
CA ILE A 304 -7.16 -5.24 -15.87
C ILE A 304 -5.71 -5.67 -15.58
N ASP A 305 -5.15 -5.21 -14.47
CA ASP A 305 -3.73 -5.45 -14.10
C ASP A 305 -3.58 -5.83 -12.62
N PRO A 306 -3.91 -7.05 -12.24
CA PRO A 306 -3.81 -7.51 -10.86
C PRO A 306 -2.38 -7.54 -10.32
N ASN A 307 -1.38 -7.68 -11.21
CA ASN A 307 0.04 -7.87 -10.86
C ASN A 307 0.87 -6.58 -10.86
N GLU A 308 0.27 -5.44 -11.25
CA GLU A 308 1.01 -4.18 -11.43
C GLU A 308 2.14 -4.29 -12.48
N ALA A 309 1.83 -4.97 -13.58
CA ALA A 309 2.77 -5.14 -14.68
C ALA A 309 2.79 -3.95 -15.66
N GLY A 310 1.80 -3.06 -15.58
CA GLY A 310 1.67 -1.90 -16.47
C GLY A 310 0.67 -0.87 -15.95
N LEU A 311 -0.61 -1.01 -16.31
CA LEU A 311 -1.66 0.00 -16.04
C LEU A 311 -1.81 0.33 -14.54
N ARG A 312 -1.72 -0.66 -13.66
CA ARG A 312 -1.90 -0.46 -12.22
C ARG A 312 -0.88 0.52 -11.63
N ALA A 313 0.25 0.75 -12.30
CA ALA A 313 1.22 1.76 -11.86
C ALA A 313 0.63 3.16 -11.74
N ILE A 314 -0.44 3.51 -12.50
CA ILE A 314 -1.10 4.83 -12.40
C ILE A 314 -1.66 5.11 -11.00
N LEU A 315 -1.98 4.08 -10.23
CA LEU A 315 -2.38 4.21 -8.83
C LEU A 315 -1.26 4.80 -7.95
N ASN A 316 -0.01 4.78 -8.41
CA ASN A 316 1.12 5.41 -7.73
C ASN A 316 1.31 6.90 -8.10
N PHE A 317 0.32 7.54 -8.73
CA PHE A 317 0.34 8.99 -8.98
C PHE A 317 0.49 9.75 -7.65
N GLY A 318 1.55 10.56 -7.55
CA GLY A 318 1.93 11.29 -6.33
C GLY A 318 2.74 10.48 -5.30
N HIS A 319 2.80 9.16 -5.40
CA HIS A 319 3.40 8.31 -4.36
C HIS A 319 4.92 8.45 -4.21
N THR A 320 5.65 8.73 -5.29
CA THR A 320 7.11 8.82 -5.25
C THR A 320 7.59 9.87 -4.25
N LEU A 321 7.02 11.08 -4.28
CA LEU A 321 7.32 12.12 -3.29
C LEU A 321 6.64 11.82 -1.94
N ALA A 322 5.39 11.36 -1.95
CA ALA A 322 4.63 11.11 -0.73
C ALA A 322 5.34 10.14 0.21
N HIS A 323 5.84 9.02 -0.28
CA HIS A 323 6.59 8.06 0.53
C HIS A 323 7.87 8.64 1.13
N ALA A 324 8.56 9.54 0.40
CA ALA A 324 9.71 10.24 0.94
C ALA A 324 9.30 11.16 2.09
N LEU A 325 8.24 11.96 1.92
CA LEU A 325 7.71 12.85 2.96
C LEU A 325 7.23 12.09 4.20
N GLU A 326 6.54 10.98 4.02
CA GLU A 326 6.13 10.10 5.13
C GLU A 326 7.35 9.58 5.92
N THR A 327 8.37 9.10 5.22
CA THR A 327 9.60 8.57 5.86
C THR A 327 10.33 9.66 6.63
N ILE A 328 10.44 10.85 6.05
CA ILE A 328 11.08 12.00 6.70
C ILE A 328 10.26 12.43 7.92
N SER A 329 8.95 12.56 7.78
CA SER A 329 8.03 12.92 8.86
C SER A 329 8.09 11.95 10.02
N GLN A 330 8.08 10.64 9.73
CA GLN A 330 8.20 9.60 10.74
C GLN A 330 9.52 9.69 11.52
N THR A 331 10.58 10.15 10.88
CA THR A 331 11.90 10.33 11.52
C THR A 331 11.93 11.59 12.39
N HIS A 332 11.34 12.69 11.91
CA HIS A 332 11.39 13.99 12.59
C HIS A 332 10.31 14.20 13.64
N ASN A 333 9.13 13.65 13.41
CA ASN A 333 8.00 13.74 14.34
C ASN A 333 7.29 12.37 14.47
N PRO A 334 7.94 11.37 15.11
CA PRO A 334 7.38 10.02 15.22
C PRO A 334 6.09 9.95 16.05
N SER A 335 5.83 10.95 16.90
CA SER A 335 4.62 11.02 17.73
C SER A 335 3.39 11.49 16.97
N ASP A 336 3.56 12.29 15.92
CA ASP A 336 2.49 12.84 15.10
C ASP A 336 2.96 13.05 13.65
N PRO A 337 3.28 11.97 12.93
CA PRO A 337 3.79 12.05 11.57
C PRO A 337 2.68 12.43 10.57
N LEU A 338 3.09 12.81 9.36
CA LEU A 338 2.17 12.93 8.22
C LEU A 338 1.44 11.61 7.99
N LEU A 339 0.14 11.69 7.85
CA LEU A 339 -0.67 10.57 7.35
C LEU A 339 -0.42 10.36 5.86
N HIS A 340 -0.60 9.13 5.40
CA HIS A 340 -0.41 8.76 3.99
C HIS A 340 -1.15 9.71 3.03
N GLY A 341 -2.44 9.96 3.24
CA GLY A 341 -3.22 10.84 2.37
C GLY A 341 -2.79 12.31 2.41
N GLU A 342 -2.27 12.79 3.54
CA GLU A 342 -1.68 14.13 3.65
C GLU A 342 -0.43 14.23 2.76
N ALA A 343 0.45 13.24 2.81
CA ALA A 343 1.62 13.16 1.95
C ALA A 343 1.24 12.99 0.47
N ILE A 344 0.24 12.15 0.15
CA ILE A 344 -0.28 11.95 -1.21
C ILE A 344 -0.84 13.25 -1.79
N SER A 345 -1.55 14.06 -1.00
CA SER A 345 -2.10 15.32 -1.47
C SER A 345 -1.01 16.28 -1.98
N ILE A 346 0.13 16.36 -1.28
CA ILE A 346 1.30 17.13 -1.70
C ILE A 346 1.99 16.43 -2.88
N GLY A 347 2.13 15.12 -2.81
CA GLY A 347 2.75 14.32 -3.86
C GLY A 347 2.04 14.44 -5.21
N MET A 348 0.70 14.46 -5.24
CA MET A 348 -0.08 14.69 -6.46
C MET A 348 0.14 16.09 -7.03
N ARG A 349 0.17 17.11 -6.17
CA ARG A 349 0.47 18.47 -6.60
C ARG A 349 1.86 18.57 -7.22
N PHE A 350 2.85 17.98 -6.58
CA PHE A 350 4.22 17.97 -7.11
C PHE A 350 4.32 17.14 -8.39
N ALA A 351 3.71 15.95 -8.48
CA ALA A 351 3.72 15.17 -9.70
C ALA A 351 3.04 15.89 -10.88
N THR A 352 1.96 16.64 -10.61
CA THR A 352 1.32 17.53 -11.60
C THR A 352 2.27 18.66 -12.05
N TYR A 353 2.99 19.29 -11.11
CA TYR A 353 3.99 20.32 -11.41
C TYR A 353 5.16 19.74 -12.22
N LEU A 354 5.67 18.57 -11.82
CA LEU A 354 6.74 17.87 -12.54
C LEU A 354 6.30 17.48 -13.96
N SER A 355 5.05 17.03 -14.13
CA SER A 355 4.49 16.72 -15.45
C SER A 355 4.49 17.95 -16.37
N PHE A 356 4.23 19.14 -15.82
CA PHE A 356 4.28 20.39 -16.55
C PHE A 356 5.72 20.81 -16.87
N THR A 357 6.63 20.76 -15.92
CA THR A 357 8.04 21.19 -16.13
C THR A 357 8.81 20.25 -17.06
N GLU A 358 8.45 18.95 -17.08
CA GLU A 358 8.97 17.99 -18.04
C GLU A 358 8.30 18.08 -19.43
N GLY A 359 7.34 19.01 -19.62
CA GLY A 359 6.71 19.29 -20.91
C GLY A 359 5.63 18.29 -21.33
N TYR A 360 5.17 17.40 -20.43
CA TYR A 360 4.10 16.45 -20.74
C TYR A 360 2.71 17.06 -20.58
N LEU A 361 2.49 17.87 -19.56
CA LEU A 361 1.19 18.43 -19.22
C LEU A 361 1.10 19.90 -19.72
N LYS A 362 -0.03 20.25 -20.33
CA LYS A 362 -0.30 21.62 -20.77
C LYS A 362 -0.49 22.57 -19.58
N ALA A 363 -0.13 23.83 -19.76
CA ALA A 363 -0.26 24.86 -18.71
C ALA A 363 -1.69 24.98 -18.17
N SER A 364 -2.71 24.92 -19.02
CA SER A 364 -4.11 25.01 -18.62
C SER A 364 -4.54 23.86 -17.70
N GLU A 365 -4.11 22.62 -17.97
CA GLU A 365 -4.43 21.47 -17.15
C GLU A 365 -3.61 21.47 -15.84
N HIS A 366 -2.37 21.93 -15.91
CA HIS A 366 -1.56 22.16 -14.71
C HIS A 366 -2.23 23.17 -13.77
N GLU A 367 -2.63 24.34 -14.29
CA GLU A 367 -3.30 25.38 -13.50
C GLU A 367 -4.63 24.89 -12.91
N HIS A 368 -5.42 24.17 -13.71
CA HIS A 368 -6.67 23.57 -13.26
C HIS A 368 -6.46 22.63 -12.07
N LEU A 369 -5.58 21.63 -12.21
CA LEU A 369 -5.30 20.65 -11.16
C LEU A 369 -4.66 21.26 -9.92
N GLN A 370 -3.73 22.22 -10.08
CA GLN A 370 -3.13 22.92 -8.95
C GLN A 370 -4.17 23.72 -8.16
N THR A 371 -5.05 24.42 -8.87
CA THR A 371 -6.11 25.22 -8.25
C THR A 371 -7.10 24.33 -7.50
N GLU A 372 -7.56 23.23 -8.11
CA GLU A 372 -8.51 22.30 -7.51
C GLU A 372 -7.91 21.60 -6.28
N LEU A 373 -6.68 21.08 -6.40
CA LEU A 373 -6.00 20.44 -5.28
C LEU A 373 -5.71 21.41 -4.13
N LYS A 374 -5.28 22.63 -4.44
CA LYS A 374 -4.96 23.65 -3.43
C LYS A 374 -6.18 24.07 -2.61
N SER A 375 -7.35 24.09 -3.24
CA SER A 375 -8.62 24.44 -2.58
C SER A 375 -9.34 23.25 -1.97
N ALA A 376 -8.85 22.03 -2.17
CA ALA A 376 -9.51 20.82 -1.70
C ALA A 376 -9.60 20.77 -0.16
N LYS A 377 -10.78 20.41 0.36
CA LYS A 377 -11.03 20.36 1.81
C LYS A 377 -10.22 19.30 2.55
N PHE A 378 -9.66 18.35 1.84
CA PHE A 378 -8.74 17.35 2.38
C PHE A 378 -7.29 17.81 2.37
N MET A 379 -6.95 18.89 1.69
CA MET A 379 -5.58 19.38 1.60
C MET A 379 -5.05 19.80 2.95
N ILE A 380 -3.82 19.36 3.28
CA ILE A 380 -3.12 19.81 4.47
C ILE A 380 -2.66 21.26 4.30
N SER A 381 -2.81 22.08 5.32
CA SER A 381 -2.30 23.45 5.32
C SER A 381 -0.77 23.48 5.54
N ASN A 382 -0.12 24.57 5.12
CA ASN A 382 1.33 24.72 5.32
C ASN A 382 1.74 24.66 6.81
N PRO A 383 1.02 25.32 7.76
CA PRO A 383 1.35 25.18 9.17
C PRO A 383 1.25 23.73 9.68
N GLU A 384 0.20 22.99 9.26
CA GLU A 384 0.06 21.57 9.62
C GLU A 384 1.20 20.74 9.00
N PHE A 385 1.51 20.97 7.74
CA PHE A 385 2.64 20.31 7.07
C PHE A 385 3.94 20.50 7.84
N HIS A 386 4.28 21.73 8.23
CA HIS A 386 5.48 22.02 9.02
C HIS A 386 5.43 21.38 10.42
N THR A 387 4.26 21.34 11.05
CA THR A 387 4.09 20.69 12.35
C THR A 387 4.42 19.20 12.27
N HIS A 388 3.89 18.51 11.27
CA HIS A 388 4.08 17.06 11.12
C HIS A 388 5.45 16.68 10.57
N LEU A 389 6.03 17.53 9.72
CA LEU A 389 7.35 17.26 9.15
C LEU A 389 8.51 17.67 10.07
N GLY A 390 8.25 18.60 11.00
CA GLY A 390 9.26 19.21 11.86
C GLY A 390 10.05 20.34 11.16
N PRO A 391 10.95 21.02 11.87
CA PRO A 391 11.70 22.17 11.35
C PRO A 391 12.78 21.70 10.36
N VAL A 392 12.46 21.66 9.09
CA VAL A 392 13.39 21.23 8.05
C VAL A 392 13.60 22.38 7.06
N ASN A 393 14.73 23.05 7.16
CA ASN A 393 15.07 24.17 6.29
C ASN A 393 15.45 23.73 4.87
N ASN A 394 15.91 22.50 4.70
CA ASN A 394 16.26 21.92 3.40
C ASN A 394 15.86 20.46 3.33
N LEU A 395 14.73 20.18 2.72
CA LEU A 395 14.20 18.81 2.56
C LEU A 395 14.86 18.03 1.42
N TRP A 396 15.48 18.70 0.45
CA TRP A 396 15.97 18.01 -0.74
C TRP A 396 16.96 16.87 -0.46
N PRO A 397 17.98 17.03 0.38
CA PRO A 397 18.92 15.94 0.66
C PRO A 397 18.23 14.70 1.22
N GLN A 398 17.20 14.87 2.06
CA GLN A 398 16.43 13.78 2.64
C GLN A 398 15.47 13.16 1.63
N ILE A 399 14.78 13.99 0.83
CA ILE A 399 13.93 13.53 -0.27
C ILE A 399 14.78 12.73 -1.27
N SER A 400 15.91 13.26 -1.71
CA SER A 400 16.82 12.57 -2.62
C SER A 400 17.30 11.24 -2.04
N ALA A 401 17.68 11.21 -0.76
CA ALA A 401 18.07 9.98 -0.09
C ALA A 401 16.94 8.94 -0.12
N CYS A 402 15.69 9.33 0.17
CA CYS A 402 14.55 8.41 0.16
C CYS A 402 14.22 7.91 -1.26
N ILE A 403 14.19 8.82 -2.25
CA ILE A 403 13.79 8.48 -3.62
C ILE A 403 14.84 7.62 -4.33
N PHE A 404 16.13 7.82 -4.02
CA PHE A 404 17.24 7.14 -4.69
C PHE A 404 17.90 6.03 -3.85
N GLN A 405 17.39 5.69 -2.65
CA GLN A 405 17.92 4.63 -1.80
C GLN A 405 18.05 3.27 -2.49
N ASP A 406 17.23 2.98 -3.47
CA ASP A 406 17.13 1.68 -4.14
C ASP A 406 18.04 1.52 -5.36
N LYS A 407 18.88 2.52 -5.70
CA LYS A 407 19.72 2.48 -6.90
C LYS A 407 21.21 2.57 -6.54
N LYS A 408 21.87 1.42 -6.48
CA LYS A 408 23.33 1.34 -6.65
C LYS A 408 23.65 1.77 -8.09
N ASN A 409 23.84 3.08 -8.29
CA ASN A 409 24.30 3.64 -9.55
C ASN A 409 25.79 3.36 -9.71
N VAL A 410 26.13 2.32 -10.44
CA VAL A 410 27.45 2.17 -11.02
C VAL A 410 27.40 2.84 -12.38
N GLY A 411 27.81 4.12 -12.46
CA GLY A 411 28.24 4.74 -13.70
C GLY A 411 27.17 5.32 -14.64
N SER A 412 25.91 5.54 -14.23
CA SER A 412 24.91 6.22 -15.07
C SER A 412 24.14 7.31 -14.34
N ALA A 413 23.55 8.25 -15.09
CA ALA A 413 22.75 9.34 -14.56
C ALA A 413 21.71 8.88 -13.53
N LYS A 414 21.65 9.56 -12.37
CA LYS A 414 20.65 9.28 -11.34
C LYS A 414 19.25 9.59 -11.86
N THR A 415 18.46 8.58 -12.16
CA THR A 415 17.05 8.71 -12.57
C THR A 415 16.15 7.92 -11.65
N THR A 416 14.89 8.34 -11.52
CA THR A 416 13.85 7.58 -10.84
C THR A 416 12.55 7.60 -11.63
N GLU A 417 11.75 6.56 -11.43
CA GLU A 417 10.48 6.38 -12.13
C GLU A 417 9.37 7.22 -11.49
N TRP A 418 8.64 7.95 -12.33
CA TRP A 418 7.50 8.79 -11.93
C TRP A 418 6.27 8.47 -12.74
N VAL A 419 5.12 8.48 -12.09
CA VAL A 419 3.82 8.47 -12.75
C VAL A 419 3.44 9.92 -13.04
N LEU A 420 3.49 10.31 -14.30
CA LEU A 420 3.27 11.68 -14.77
C LEU A 420 2.02 11.79 -15.64
N LEU A 421 1.37 12.95 -15.58
CA LEU A 421 0.19 13.27 -16.36
C LEU A 421 0.56 13.83 -17.75
N LYS A 422 -0.20 13.42 -18.76
CA LYS A 422 -0.20 13.98 -20.10
C LYS A 422 -1.41 14.90 -20.33
N ASP A 423 -2.52 14.57 -19.70
CA ASP A 423 -3.76 15.34 -19.65
C ASP A 423 -4.49 14.98 -18.37
N PHE A 424 -5.65 15.59 -18.07
CA PHE A 424 -6.45 15.22 -16.91
C PHE A 424 -6.81 13.73 -16.95
N GLY A 425 -6.28 12.98 -15.96
CA GLY A 425 -6.49 11.53 -15.88
C GLY A 425 -5.88 10.71 -17.03
N GLU A 426 -5.08 11.32 -17.88
CA GLU A 426 -4.27 10.63 -18.88
C GLU A 426 -2.80 10.65 -18.47
N PHE A 427 -2.22 9.46 -18.36
CA PHE A 427 -0.85 9.30 -17.89
C PHE A 427 0.12 9.10 -19.06
N VAL A 428 1.36 9.57 -18.88
CA VAL A 428 2.43 9.32 -19.84
C VAL A 428 2.74 7.83 -19.86
N GLN A 429 2.85 7.28 -21.06
CA GLN A 429 3.15 5.88 -21.27
C GLN A 429 4.46 5.74 -22.06
N THR A 430 5.36 4.88 -21.56
CA THR A 430 6.62 4.53 -22.21
C THR A 430 6.60 3.03 -22.51
N GLY A 431 6.32 2.65 -23.77
CA GLY A 431 6.06 1.25 -24.12
C GLY A 431 4.82 0.72 -23.42
N SER A 432 4.97 -0.34 -22.63
CA SER A 432 3.88 -0.92 -21.81
C SER A 432 3.78 -0.33 -20.40
N LEU A 433 4.72 0.53 -20.01
CA LEU A 433 4.83 1.09 -18.66
C LEU A 433 4.19 2.47 -18.58
N TYR A 434 3.54 2.75 -17.45
CA TYR A 434 2.95 4.04 -17.12
C TYR A 434 3.85 4.85 -16.19
N THR A 435 5.18 4.73 -16.39
CA THR A 435 6.19 5.47 -15.66
C THR A 435 7.19 6.12 -16.61
N VAL A 436 7.79 7.21 -16.15
CA VAL A 436 8.81 8.00 -16.85
C VAL A 436 10.03 8.11 -15.96
N ALA A 437 11.19 7.79 -16.49
CA ALA A 437 12.46 8.02 -15.81
C ALA A 437 12.80 9.52 -15.86
N VAL A 438 12.87 10.20 -14.70
CA VAL A 438 13.24 11.60 -14.58
C VAL A 438 14.60 11.73 -13.87
N HIS A 439 15.44 12.62 -14.39
CA HIS A 439 16.78 12.86 -13.86
C HIS A 439 16.74 13.63 -12.52
N GLU A 440 17.65 13.31 -11.59
CA GLU A 440 17.73 13.94 -10.26
C GLU A 440 17.75 15.46 -10.33
N ASP A 441 18.54 16.07 -11.24
CA ASP A 441 18.65 17.52 -11.37
C ASP A 441 17.32 18.19 -11.75
N HIS A 442 16.53 17.54 -12.61
CA HIS A 442 15.21 18.06 -13.00
C HIS A 442 14.23 17.97 -11.82
N ILE A 443 14.25 16.84 -11.10
CA ILE A 443 13.40 16.66 -9.91
C ILE A 443 13.76 17.69 -8.85
N LYS A 444 15.07 17.88 -8.60
CA LYS A 444 15.59 18.87 -7.64
C LYS A 444 15.12 20.28 -7.98
N LYS A 445 15.38 20.71 -9.21
CA LYS A 445 15.00 22.05 -9.69
C LYS A 445 13.49 22.27 -9.56
N SER A 446 12.70 21.28 -9.97
CA SER A 446 11.25 21.34 -9.87
C SER A 446 10.79 21.37 -8.42
N TRP A 447 11.41 20.59 -7.52
CA TRP A 447 11.09 20.61 -6.10
C TRP A 447 11.40 21.95 -5.45
N GLU A 448 12.59 22.50 -5.67
CA GLU A 448 13.01 23.77 -5.07
C GLU A 448 12.06 24.92 -5.51
N THR A 449 11.67 24.95 -6.78
CA THR A 449 10.72 25.94 -7.29
C THR A 449 9.32 25.73 -6.73
N PHE A 450 8.81 24.51 -6.77
CA PHE A 450 7.49 24.15 -6.24
C PHE A 450 7.39 24.47 -4.74
N ALA A 451 8.36 24.02 -3.96
CA ALA A 451 8.36 24.21 -2.51
C ALA A 451 8.44 25.70 -2.09
N ALA A 452 9.18 26.50 -2.86
CA ALA A 452 9.23 27.96 -2.66
C ALA A 452 7.89 28.63 -2.99
N GLN A 453 7.26 28.28 -4.13
CA GLN A 453 5.95 28.82 -4.53
C GLN A 453 4.84 28.43 -3.54
N GLU A 454 4.93 27.26 -2.94
CA GLU A 454 3.93 26.73 -2.01
C GLU A 454 4.25 27.06 -0.55
N SER A 455 5.31 27.81 -0.28
CA SER A 455 5.75 28.13 1.09
C SER A 455 5.93 26.88 1.97
N LEU A 456 6.39 25.78 1.36
CA LEU A 456 6.69 24.53 2.07
C LEU A 456 8.09 24.55 2.69
N LEU A 457 8.93 25.56 2.34
CA LEU A 457 10.22 25.79 2.97
C LEU A 457 10.05 26.87 4.05
N GLN A 458 10.59 26.61 5.23
CA GLN A 458 10.68 27.65 6.26
C GLN A 458 11.75 28.67 5.82
N SER A 459 11.41 29.95 5.89
CA SER A 459 12.31 31.07 5.59
C SER A 459 13.43 31.20 6.63
#